data_b55019ef8bbf604544b766e28c53713f
#
_entry.id   b55019ef8bbf604544b766e28c53713f
#
_cell.length_a   1.000
_cell.length_b   1.000
_cell.length_c   1.000
_cell.angle_alpha   90.00
_cell.angle_beta   90.00
_cell.angle_gamma   90.00
#
_symmetry.space_group_name_H-M   'P 1'
#
loop_
_entity.id
_entity.type
_entity.pdbx_description
1 polymer ?
#
loop_
_entity_poly.entity_id
_entity_poly.type
_entity_poly.pdbx_seq_one_letter_code
_entity_poly.pdbx_strand_id
1 'polypeptide(L)'
;MEKNKERKEKSSIFQGINSFSEFIIEYKNQFEKRKYFSIDEDFKINFKKPSYVLELAYTYFKNENVEKTKIEEAIKNEFLDVFKAKDKKINRLSKVEENKLSESFFRAILNKDSVHSVKLGNELFYKNSEKLFEIMYNFSLISADENKLIKTFFAEKMLEEIDKKYKKYSEKDEFVEQILKNVINYFVKSDSKFINFDDSNAKEYFEKNNVNALYKQIYNKYFDKILEKYDIKSKKEFQFEILDEEKENLSISEKLLFENI
;
A
#
# COMPACT_ATOMS: atom_id res chain seq x y z
N MET A 1 0.35 40.71 -14.71
CA MET A 1 1.69 40.42 -14.16
C MET A 1 1.64 39.09 -13.44
N GLU A 2 1.91 38.03 -14.19
CA GLU A 2 1.98 36.65 -13.68
C GLU A 2 3.33 36.49 -12.99
N LYS A 3 3.30 36.21 -11.70
CA LYS A 3 4.49 35.78 -10.96
C LYS A 3 4.75 34.31 -11.29
N ASN A 4 5.54 34.03 -12.31
CA ASN A 4 6.25 32.77 -12.48
C ASN A 4 7.18 32.59 -11.28
N LYS A 5 6.72 31.83 -10.26
CA LYS A 5 7.64 31.24 -9.30
C LYS A 5 8.33 30.08 -9.99
N GLU A 6 9.50 30.33 -10.54
CA GLU A 6 10.46 29.29 -10.89
C GLU A 6 10.67 28.39 -9.65
N ARG A 7 10.10 27.22 -9.68
CA ARG A 7 10.51 26.15 -8.75
C ARG A 7 11.93 25.79 -9.13
N LYS A 8 12.91 26.25 -8.34
CA LYS A 8 14.26 25.66 -8.39
C LYS A 8 14.06 24.13 -8.29
N GLU A 9 14.45 23.42 -9.33
CA GLU A 9 14.50 21.95 -9.28
C GLU A 9 15.41 21.59 -8.10
N LYS A 10 14.84 20.95 -7.08
CA LYS A 10 15.62 20.40 -5.97
C LYS A 10 16.57 19.39 -6.58
N SER A 11 17.85 19.47 -6.29
CA SER A 11 18.87 18.51 -6.76
C SER A 11 18.56 17.08 -6.29
N SER A 12 17.91 16.93 -5.13
CA SER A 12 17.40 15.69 -4.58
C SER A 12 15.98 15.87 -4.03
N ILE A 13 15.10 14.86 -4.21
CA ILE A 13 13.76 14.85 -3.62
C ILE A 13 13.82 14.75 -2.09
N PHE A 14 14.90 14.25 -1.53
CA PHE A 14 15.13 14.16 -0.10
C PHE A 14 15.88 15.35 0.48
N GLN A 15 16.21 16.36 -0.31
CA GLN A 15 16.93 17.55 0.17
C GLN A 15 16.12 18.31 1.22
N GLY A 16 16.68 18.42 2.44
CA GLY A 16 16.03 19.07 3.58
C GLY A 16 14.96 18.22 4.25
N ILE A 17 14.88 16.92 3.94
CA ILE A 17 13.95 15.97 4.54
C ILE A 17 14.77 14.98 5.36
N ASN A 18 14.55 14.94 6.68
CA ASN A 18 15.33 14.15 7.62
C ASN A 18 14.61 12.90 8.14
N SER A 19 13.32 12.75 7.81
CA SER A 19 12.51 11.63 8.28
C SER A 19 11.45 11.23 7.28
N PHE A 20 10.97 9.98 7.40
CA PHE A 20 9.85 9.47 6.62
C PHE A 20 8.58 10.33 6.79
N SER A 21 8.33 10.81 8.01
CA SER A 21 7.18 11.67 8.30
C SER A 21 7.27 13.02 7.57
N GLU A 22 8.45 13.65 7.54
CA GLU A 22 8.67 14.87 6.77
C GLU A 22 8.48 14.65 5.27
N PHE A 23 8.90 13.48 4.76
CA PHE A 23 8.64 13.09 3.38
C PHE A 23 7.15 13.02 3.05
N ILE A 24 6.35 12.40 3.93
CA ILE A 24 4.90 12.33 3.75
C ILE A 24 4.29 13.74 3.69
N ILE A 25 4.68 14.64 4.58
CA ILE A 25 4.16 16.03 4.62
C ILE A 25 4.52 16.79 3.34
N GLU A 26 5.78 16.73 2.93
CA GLU A 26 6.27 17.47 1.77
C GLU A 26 5.59 17.00 0.47
N TYR A 27 5.38 15.69 0.34
CA TYR A 27 4.85 15.08 -0.89
C TYR A 27 3.40 14.64 -0.79
N LYS A 28 2.64 15.01 0.25
CA LYS A 28 1.24 14.59 0.46
C LYS A 28 0.34 14.76 -0.77
N ASN A 29 0.56 15.83 -1.54
CA ASN A 29 -0.21 16.08 -2.76
C ASN A 29 0.18 15.18 -3.94
N GLN A 30 1.27 14.41 -3.83
CA GLN A 30 1.73 13.50 -4.87
C GLN A 30 1.16 12.09 -4.70
N PHE A 31 0.62 11.75 -3.52
CA PHE A 31 0.06 10.42 -3.24
C PHE A 31 -1.42 10.30 -3.59
N GLU A 32 -2.11 11.40 -3.85
CA GLU A 32 -3.55 11.48 -3.68
C GLU A 32 -4.36 10.90 -4.82
N LYS A 33 -3.90 10.91 -6.07
CA LYS A 33 -4.76 10.45 -7.17
C LYS A 33 -3.96 9.77 -8.27
N ARG A 34 -3.78 8.47 -8.12
CA ARG A 34 -3.30 7.62 -9.18
C ARG A 34 -4.47 6.89 -9.84
N LYS A 35 -4.47 6.81 -11.17
CA LYS A 35 -5.35 5.91 -11.89
C LYS A 35 -4.71 4.53 -11.95
N TYR A 36 -5.38 3.54 -11.40
CA TYR A 36 -4.94 2.14 -11.42
C TYR A 36 -5.47 1.37 -12.62
N PHE A 37 -6.27 2.01 -13.47
CA PHE A 37 -6.75 1.41 -14.71
C PHE A 37 -6.85 2.48 -15.80
N SER A 38 -6.83 2.03 -17.05
CA SER A 38 -7.20 2.78 -18.24
C SER A 38 -8.25 1.97 -19.01
N ILE A 39 -9.09 2.67 -19.77
CA ILE A 39 -10.03 2.06 -20.70
C ILE A 39 -9.49 2.38 -22.10
N ASP A 40 -9.29 1.35 -22.92
CA ASP A 40 -8.86 1.51 -24.30
C ASP A 40 -10.04 1.82 -25.25
N GLU A 41 -9.76 1.95 -26.53
CA GLU A 41 -10.76 2.28 -27.57
C GLU A 41 -11.82 1.18 -27.71
N ASP A 42 -11.49 -0.05 -27.35
CA ASP A 42 -12.40 -1.20 -27.34
C ASP A 42 -13.16 -1.38 -26.03
N PHE A 43 -13.15 -0.36 -25.15
CA PHE A 43 -13.75 -0.40 -23.80
C PHE A 43 -13.19 -1.47 -22.87
N LYS A 44 -12.01 -2.02 -23.17
CA LYS A 44 -11.35 -3.00 -22.31
C LYS A 44 -10.62 -2.28 -21.17
N ILE A 45 -10.79 -2.81 -19.96
CA ILE A 45 -10.11 -2.28 -18.77
C ILE A 45 -8.71 -2.88 -18.67
N ASN A 46 -7.70 -2.03 -18.67
CA ASN A 46 -6.31 -2.38 -18.48
C ASN A 46 -5.84 -1.88 -17.11
N PHE A 47 -5.51 -2.78 -16.19
CA PHE A 47 -5.01 -2.44 -14.87
C PHE A 47 -3.53 -2.04 -14.92
N LYS A 48 -3.17 -1.04 -14.12
CA LYS A 48 -1.80 -0.56 -13.97
C LYS A 48 -1.17 -1.13 -12.70
N LYS A 49 0.14 -1.32 -12.72
CA LYS A 49 0.91 -1.67 -11.51
C LYS A 49 0.74 -0.61 -10.42
N PRO A 50 0.79 -0.99 -9.13
CA PRO A 50 0.73 -0.05 -8.01
C PRO A 50 1.94 0.90 -8.01
N SER A 51 1.80 2.02 -7.30
CA SER A 51 2.92 2.86 -6.91
C SER A 51 3.51 2.38 -5.60
N TYR A 52 4.81 2.37 -5.50
CA TYR A 52 5.56 2.01 -4.29
C TYR A 52 6.32 3.20 -3.69
N VAL A 53 5.89 4.42 -3.96
CA VAL A 53 6.57 5.64 -3.48
C VAL A 53 6.70 5.66 -1.96
N LEU A 54 5.63 5.34 -1.23
CA LEU A 54 5.66 5.33 0.23
C LEU A 54 6.54 4.22 0.79
N GLU A 55 6.46 3.03 0.21
CA GLU A 55 7.27 1.87 0.58
C GLU A 55 8.76 2.12 0.35
N LEU A 56 9.09 2.72 -0.78
CA LEU A 56 10.47 3.11 -1.11
C LEU A 56 11.00 4.20 -0.18
N ALA A 57 10.20 5.24 0.09
CA ALA A 57 10.58 6.30 1.03
C ALA A 57 10.75 5.74 2.45
N TYR A 58 9.87 4.85 2.90
CA TYR A 58 10.02 4.15 4.17
C TYR A 58 11.34 3.39 4.24
N THR A 59 11.65 2.60 3.21
CA THR A 59 12.90 1.84 3.10
C THR A 59 14.12 2.75 3.13
N TYR A 60 14.07 3.90 2.44
CA TYR A 60 15.14 4.90 2.42
C TYR A 60 15.53 5.41 3.80
N PHE A 61 14.52 5.69 4.65
CA PHE A 61 14.75 6.20 6.00
C PHE A 61 15.00 5.11 7.04
N LYS A 62 14.56 3.88 6.77
CA LYS A 62 14.64 2.76 7.71
C LYS A 62 15.97 2.02 7.64
N ASN A 63 16.50 1.87 6.45
CA ASN A 63 17.68 1.03 6.20
C ASN A 63 18.86 1.93 5.76
N GLU A 64 19.93 1.93 6.56
CA GLU A 64 21.12 2.74 6.29
C GLU A 64 21.95 2.21 5.10
N ASN A 65 21.83 0.91 4.81
CA ASN A 65 22.62 0.21 3.80
C ASN A 65 22.01 0.19 2.41
N VAL A 66 20.88 0.92 2.18
CA VAL A 66 20.23 0.93 0.87
C VAL A 66 20.96 1.83 -0.14
N GLU A 67 20.85 1.50 -1.40
CA GLU A 67 21.32 2.35 -2.50
C GLU A 67 20.39 3.58 -2.66
N LYS A 68 20.62 4.60 -1.83
CA LYS A 68 19.76 5.80 -1.72
C LYS A 68 19.50 6.49 -3.06
N THR A 69 20.49 6.54 -3.94
CA THR A 69 20.36 7.13 -5.29
C THR A 69 19.37 6.38 -6.15
N LYS A 70 19.39 5.04 -6.15
CA LYS A 70 18.44 4.23 -6.92
C LYS A 70 17.01 4.36 -6.40
N ILE A 71 16.84 4.42 -5.07
CA ILE A 71 15.51 4.67 -4.48
C ILE A 71 14.98 6.03 -4.89
N GLU A 72 15.83 7.07 -4.85
CA GLU A 72 15.43 8.41 -5.26
C GLU A 72 14.99 8.47 -6.73
N GLU A 73 15.74 7.85 -7.62
CA GLU A 73 15.40 7.78 -9.05
C GLU A 73 14.09 7.01 -9.29
N ALA A 74 13.88 5.90 -8.58
CA ALA A 74 12.65 5.12 -8.68
C ALA A 74 11.44 5.95 -8.24
N ILE A 75 11.54 6.68 -7.12
CA ILE A 75 10.47 7.56 -6.64
C ILE A 75 10.21 8.71 -7.62
N LYS A 76 11.26 9.34 -8.17
CA LYS A 76 11.12 10.41 -9.19
C LYS A 76 10.33 9.92 -10.40
N ASN A 77 10.65 8.73 -10.89
CA ASN A 77 9.95 8.14 -12.03
C ASN A 77 8.47 7.85 -11.71
N GLU A 78 8.17 7.36 -10.52
CA GLU A 78 6.79 7.10 -10.10
C GLU A 78 5.98 8.38 -9.88
N PHE A 79 6.60 9.51 -9.50
CA PHE A 79 5.92 10.79 -9.36
C PHE A 79 5.40 11.37 -10.67
N LEU A 80 5.95 10.99 -11.83
CA LEU A 80 5.48 11.46 -13.13
C LEU A 80 4.04 11.00 -13.42
N ASP A 81 3.61 9.90 -12.83
CA ASP A 81 2.30 9.28 -13.07
C ASP A 81 1.18 9.75 -12.12
N VAL A 82 1.42 10.77 -11.29
CA VAL A 82 0.48 11.18 -10.23
C VAL A 82 -0.37 12.39 -10.65
N PHE A 83 -1.69 12.28 -10.45
CA PHE A 83 -2.62 13.39 -10.65
C PHE A 83 -2.77 14.23 -9.38
N LYS A 84 -2.62 15.56 -9.52
CA LYS A 84 -2.86 16.52 -8.43
C LYS A 84 -4.36 16.77 -8.28
N ALA A 85 -4.91 16.58 -7.10
CA ALA A 85 -6.28 16.99 -6.78
C ALA A 85 -6.37 17.61 -5.39
N LYS A 86 -7.31 18.56 -5.25
CA LYS A 86 -7.61 19.20 -3.96
C LYS A 86 -8.63 18.36 -3.20
N ASP A 87 -8.32 17.92 -2.00
CA ASP A 87 -9.25 17.24 -1.11
C ASP A 87 -9.80 18.17 -0.03
N LYS A 88 -11.07 17.94 0.34
CA LYS A 88 -11.66 18.54 1.52
C LYS A 88 -11.40 17.63 2.72
N LYS A 89 -10.72 18.13 3.77
CA LYS A 89 -10.55 17.41 5.03
C LYS A 89 -11.89 17.32 5.77
N ILE A 90 -12.26 16.11 6.16
CA ILE A 90 -13.38 15.85 7.08
C ILE A 90 -12.80 15.03 8.23
N ASN A 91 -12.39 15.69 9.31
CA ASN A 91 -11.88 15.03 10.51
C ASN A 91 -13.00 14.93 11.56
N ARG A 92 -13.82 13.87 11.49
CA ARG A 92 -14.75 13.55 12.58
C ARG A 92 -14.83 12.02 12.73
N LEU A 93 -14.47 11.55 13.93
CA LEU A 93 -14.78 10.18 14.33
C LEU A 93 -16.27 10.08 14.60
N SER A 94 -16.92 9.06 14.08
CA SER A 94 -18.33 8.79 14.34
C SER A 94 -18.51 8.07 15.68
N LYS A 95 -19.77 8.03 16.18
CA LYS A 95 -20.12 7.24 17.36
C LYS A 95 -20.52 5.79 16.99
N VAL A 96 -20.24 5.37 15.76
CA VAL A 96 -20.61 4.02 15.28
C VAL A 96 -19.83 2.96 16.05
N GLU A 97 -20.51 1.91 16.46
CA GLU A 97 -19.88 0.77 17.12
C GLU A 97 -18.88 0.06 16.19
N GLU A 98 -17.83 -0.51 16.77
CA GLU A 98 -16.73 -1.14 16.03
C GLU A 98 -17.20 -2.20 15.04
N ASN A 99 -18.11 -3.10 15.45
CA ASN A 99 -18.61 -4.16 14.58
C ASN A 99 -19.32 -3.60 13.33
N LYS A 100 -20.18 -2.58 13.53
CA LYS A 100 -20.86 -1.91 12.41
C LYS A 100 -19.89 -1.16 11.51
N LEU A 101 -18.85 -0.59 12.10
CA LEU A 101 -17.80 0.12 11.36
C LEU A 101 -17.01 -0.86 10.51
N SER A 102 -16.63 -2.02 11.07
CA SER A 102 -15.92 -3.09 10.37
C SER A 102 -16.73 -3.65 9.22
N GLU A 103 -18.01 -3.95 9.41
CA GLU A 103 -18.91 -4.39 8.35
C GLU A 103 -19.05 -3.32 7.25
N SER A 104 -19.21 -2.06 7.64
CA SER A 104 -19.36 -0.96 6.69
C SER A 104 -18.10 -0.75 5.86
N PHE A 105 -16.93 -0.86 6.49
CA PHE A 105 -15.64 -0.79 5.80
C PHE A 105 -15.47 -1.95 4.80
N PHE A 106 -15.76 -3.17 5.24
CA PHE A 106 -15.73 -4.37 4.39
C PHE A 106 -16.63 -4.19 3.16
N ARG A 107 -17.89 -3.78 3.36
CA ARG A 107 -18.85 -3.54 2.27
C ARG A 107 -18.40 -2.41 1.33
N ALA A 108 -17.82 -1.33 1.87
CA ALA A 108 -17.34 -0.22 1.05
C ALA A 108 -16.20 -0.65 0.12
N ILE A 109 -15.29 -1.51 0.59
CA ILE A 109 -14.24 -2.11 -0.26
C ILE A 109 -14.86 -2.96 -1.38
N LEU A 110 -15.79 -3.85 -1.04
CA LEU A 110 -16.45 -4.72 -2.02
C LEU A 110 -17.20 -3.91 -3.09
N ASN A 111 -17.86 -2.83 -2.67
CA ASN A 111 -18.61 -1.95 -3.57
C ASN A 111 -17.70 -0.97 -4.34
N LYS A 112 -16.39 -1.04 -4.16
CA LYS A 112 -15.43 -0.12 -4.78
C LYS A 112 -15.69 1.36 -4.48
N ASP A 113 -16.26 1.66 -3.31
CA ASP A 113 -16.52 3.02 -2.85
C ASP A 113 -15.27 3.61 -2.18
N SER A 114 -14.46 4.26 -2.99
CA SER A 114 -13.18 4.83 -2.55
C SER A 114 -13.31 5.88 -1.44
N VAL A 115 -14.36 6.70 -1.50
CA VAL A 115 -14.55 7.80 -0.52
C VAL A 115 -14.93 7.24 0.85
N HIS A 116 -15.94 6.36 0.88
CA HIS A 116 -16.38 5.76 2.14
C HIS A 116 -15.35 4.77 2.67
N SER A 117 -14.68 3.97 1.82
CA SER A 117 -13.64 3.04 2.28
C SER A 117 -12.50 3.75 3.01
N VAL A 118 -11.98 4.86 2.46
CA VAL A 118 -10.91 5.62 3.11
C VAL A 118 -11.39 6.21 4.44
N LYS A 119 -12.60 6.80 4.47
CA LYS A 119 -13.15 7.39 5.69
C LYS A 119 -13.36 6.35 6.79
N LEU A 120 -14.00 5.21 6.44
CA LEU A 120 -14.30 4.14 7.39
C LEU A 120 -13.03 3.43 7.85
N GLY A 121 -12.05 3.23 6.95
CA GLY A 121 -10.77 2.64 7.29
C GLY A 121 -9.95 3.50 8.24
N ASN A 122 -9.89 4.82 8.02
CA ASN A 122 -9.26 5.75 8.96
C ASN A 122 -9.93 5.70 10.33
N GLU A 123 -11.26 5.71 10.37
CA GLU A 123 -11.99 5.65 11.63
C GLU A 123 -11.78 4.30 12.35
N LEU A 124 -11.79 3.19 11.61
CA LEU A 124 -11.54 1.87 12.17
C LEU A 124 -10.12 1.75 12.72
N PHE A 125 -9.12 2.32 12.03
CA PHE A 125 -7.74 2.33 12.52
C PHE A 125 -7.63 2.96 13.92
N TYR A 126 -8.29 4.09 14.16
CA TYR A 126 -8.25 4.76 15.46
C TYR A 126 -9.07 4.03 16.55
N LYS A 127 -10.06 3.27 16.18
CA LYS A 127 -10.86 2.47 17.13
C LYS A 127 -10.22 1.12 17.41
N ASN A 128 -9.80 0.42 16.38
CA ASN A 128 -9.19 -0.89 16.45
C ASN A 128 -8.33 -1.14 15.19
N SER A 129 -7.04 -0.82 15.29
CA SER A 129 -6.09 -1.00 14.19
C SER A 129 -5.89 -2.47 13.82
N GLU A 130 -5.97 -3.38 14.79
CA GLU A 130 -5.85 -4.82 14.54
C GLU A 130 -7.00 -5.30 13.66
N LYS A 131 -8.24 -4.86 13.96
CA LYS A 131 -9.41 -5.22 13.15
C LYS A 131 -9.35 -4.66 11.73
N LEU A 132 -8.78 -3.48 11.53
CA LEU A 132 -8.53 -2.95 10.19
C LEU A 132 -7.59 -3.88 9.41
N PHE A 133 -6.43 -4.23 9.99
CA PHE A 133 -5.45 -5.07 9.30
C PHE A 133 -5.93 -6.51 9.14
N GLU A 134 -6.67 -7.07 10.08
CA GLU A 134 -7.34 -8.36 9.91
C GLU A 134 -8.18 -8.36 8.62
N ILE A 135 -9.05 -7.35 8.43
CA ILE A 135 -9.88 -7.24 7.23
C ILE A 135 -9.01 -7.09 5.97
N MET A 136 -8.00 -6.23 6.00
CA MET A 136 -7.15 -5.99 4.84
C MET A 136 -6.33 -7.23 4.47
N TYR A 137 -5.79 -7.97 5.43
CA TYR A 137 -5.10 -9.23 5.16
C TYR A 137 -6.04 -10.30 4.64
N ASN A 138 -7.25 -10.44 5.20
CA ASN A 138 -8.25 -11.36 4.66
C ASN A 138 -8.54 -11.08 3.18
N PHE A 139 -8.74 -9.80 2.80
CA PHE A 139 -8.89 -9.43 1.39
C PHE A 139 -7.64 -9.74 0.55
N SER A 140 -6.45 -9.50 1.10
CA SER A 140 -5.19 -9.75 0.39
C SER A 140 -4.99 -11.24 0.09
N LEU A 141 -5.39 -12.10 1.03
CA LEU A 141 -5.23 -13.54 0.92
C LEU A 141 -6.12 -14.16 -0.16
N ILE A 142 -7.33 -13.63 -0.34
CA ILE A 142 -8.28 -14.14 -1.33
C ILE A 142 -8.21 -13.39 -2.66
N SER A 143 -7.35 -12.38 -2.80
CA SER A 143 -7.24 -11.57 -4.02
C SER A 143 -6.31 -12.21 -5.04
N ALA A 144 -6.73 -12.20 -6.30
CA ALA A 144 -5.85 -12.49 -7.43
C ALA A 144 -4.77 -11.40 -7.66
N ASP A 145 -4.94 -10.23 -7.02
CA ASP A 145 -3.98 -9.14 -7.08
C ASP A 145 -3.00 -9.24 -5.89
N GLU A 146 -1.86 -9.83 -6.16
CA GLU A 146 -0.75 -10.04 -5.22
C GLU A 146 -0.23 -8.76 -4.55
N ASN A 147 -0.36 -7.63 -5.24
CA ASN A 147 0.10 -6.35 -4.71
C ASN A 147 -0.70 -5.88 -3.49
N LYS A 148 -1.88 -6.42 -3.26
CA LYS A 148 -2.67 -6.13 -2.05
C LYS A 148 -1.95 -6.62 -0.80
N LEU A 149 -1.36 -7.82 -0.82
CA LEU A 149 -0.57 -8.33 0.30
C LEU A 149 0.67 -7.45 0.52
N ILE A 150 1.41 -7.13 -0.55
CA ILE A 150 2.61 -6.28 -0.48
C ILE A 150 2.26 -4.93 0.15
N LYS A 151 1.21 -4.28 -0.35
CA LYS A 151 0.75 -2.98 0.14
C LYS A 151 0.29 -3.00 1.59
N THR A 152 -0.45 -4.03 2.00
CA THR A 152 -0.91 -4.19 3.38
C THR A 152 0.26 -4.40 4.33
N PHE A 153 1.21 -5.26 3.96
CA PHE A 153 2.41 -5.53 4.74
C PHE A 153 3.22 -4.25 5.00
N PHE A 154 3.52 -3.48 3.97
CA PHE A 154 4.26 -2.23 4.14
C PHE A 154 3.45 -1.17 4.90
N ALA A 155 2.14 -1.05 4.66
CA ALA A 155 1.29 -0.11 5.40
C ALA A 155 1.30 -0.40 6.90
N GLU A 156 1.20 -1.68 7.29
CA GLU A 156 1.32 -2.09 8.68
C GLU A 156 2.67 -1.69 9.27
N LYS A 157 3.78 -2.00 8.60
CA LYS A 157 5.13 -1.65 9.06
C LYS A 157 5.34 -0.14 9.22
N MET A 158 4.86 0.65 8.26
CA MET A 158 4.93 2.11 8.33
C MET A 158 4.13 2.66 9.51
N LEU A 159 2.92 2.14 9.75
CA LEU A 159 2.05 2.60 10.83
C LEU A 159 2.55 2.18 12.21
N GLU A 160 3.10 0.97 12.36
CA GLU A 160 3.76 0.52 13.60
C GLU A 160 4.94 1.44 13.97
N GLU A 161 5.71 1.91 12.99
CA GLU A 161 6.82 2.82 13.25
C GLU A 161 6.34 4.21 13.66
N ILE A 162 5.32 4.74 12.99
CA ILE A 162 4.71 6.03 13.35
C ILE A 162 4.14 5.97 14.76
N ASP A 163 3.48 4.88 15.13
CA ASP A 163 2.92 4.69 16.46
C ASP A 163 3.98 4.72 17.56
N LYS A 164 5.11 4.09 17.32
CA LYS A 164 6.24 4.08 18.27
C LYS A 164 6.88 5.45 18.45
N LYS A 165 6.95 6.26 17.39
CA LYS A 165 7.67 7.53 17.34
C LYS A 165 6.84 8.72 17.82
N TYR A 166 5.56 8.75 17.51
CA TYR A 166 4.68 9.91 17.74
C TYR A 166 3.62 9.61 18.79
N LYS A 167 3.81 10.15 20.01
CA LYS A 167 2.86 10.00 21.13
C LYS A 167 1.70 10.99 21.09
N LYS A 168 1.79 12.09 20.31
CA LYS A 168 0.76 13.14 20.23
C LYS A 168 -0.15 12.92 19.01
N TYR A 169 -1.45 12.85 19.25
CA TYR A 169 -2.49 12.59 18.26
C TYR A 169 -2.46 13.56 17.05
N SER A 170 -2.24 14.85 17.25
CA SER A 170 -2.38 15.86 16.18
C SER A 170 -1.31 15.78 15.08
N GLU A 171 -0.13 15.27 15.37
CA GLU A 171 0.95 15.11 14.39
C GLU A 171 0.88 13.75 13.68
N LYS A 172 0.34 12.75 14.37
CA LYS A 172 0.17 11.38 13.91
C LYS A 172 -0.91 11.26 12.83
N ASP A 173 -2.01 12.01 12.98
CA ASP A 173 -3.21 11.88 12.14
C ASP A 173 -2.93 12.08 10.65
N GLU A 174 -2.08 13.05 10.29
CA GLU A 174 -1.79 13.33 8.89
C GLU A 174 -1.01 12.20 8.21
N PHE A 175 -0.07 11.57 8.92
CA PHE A 175 0.73 10.46 8.39
C PHE A 175 -0.11 9.20 8.22
N VAL A 176 -0.89 8.88 9.25
CA VAL A 176 -1.81 7.74 9.25
C VAL A 176 -2.80 7.88 8.10
N GLU A 177 -3.42 9.06 7.94
CA GLU A 177 -4.38 9.32 6.88
C GLU A 177 -3.76 9.08 5.49
N GLN A 178 -2.54 9.57 5.24
CA GLN A 178 -1.90 9.42 3.93
C GLN A 178 -1.54 7.97 3.62
N ILE A 179 -1.01 7.23 4.58
CA ILE A 179 -0.67 5.81 4.39
C ILE A 179 -1.93 4.99 4.14
N LEU A 180 -2.96 5.13 5.00
CA LEU A 180 -4.21 4.41 4.85
C LEU A 180 -4.92 4.78 3.55
N LYS A 181 -4.95 6.05 3.19
CA LYS A 181 -5.53 6.51 1.92
C LYS A 181 -4.84 5.88 0.71
N ASN A 182 -3.52 5.77 0.73
CA ASN A 182 -2.76 5.14 -0.34
C ASN A 182 -3.15 3.67 -0.51
N VAL A 183 -3.08 2.89 0.57
CA VAL A 183 -3.34 1.45 0.51
C VAL A 183 -4.82 1.13 0.24
N ILE A 184 -5.75 1.79 0.92
CA ILE A 184 -7.20 1.55 0.74
C ILE A 184 -7.66 1.95 -0.67
N ASN A 185 -7.17 3.08 -1.20
CA ASN A 185 -7.47 3.46 -2.58
C ASN A 185 -6.97 2.42 -3.58
N TYR A 186 -5.81 1.82 -3.32
CA TYR A 186 -5.33 0.73 -4.16
C TYR A 186 -6.29 -0.46 -4.13
N PHE A 187 -6.71 -0.91 -2.94
CA PHE A 187 -7.66 -2.02 -2.79
C PHE A 187 -8.95 -1.81 -3.57
N VAL A 188 -9.50 -0.60 -3.50
CA VAL A 188 -10.78 -0.26 -4.13
C VAL A 188 -10.65 -0.09 -5.64
N LYS A 189 -9.53 0.44 -6.13
CA LYS A 189 -9.35 0.81 -7.54
C LYS A 189 -8.62 -0.23 -8.39
N SER A 190 -7.97 -1.22 -7.75
CA SER A 190 -7.30 -2.32 -8.45
C SER A 190 -8.27 -3.45 -8.83
N ASP A 191 -7.75 -4.50 -9.46
CA ASP A 191 -8.54 -5.68 -9.79
C ASP A 191 -9.14 -6.31 -8.53
N SER A 192 -10.39 -6.74 -8.62
CA SER A 192 -11.14 -7.36 -7.53
C SER A 192 -11.46 -8.83 -7.77
N LYS A 193 -10.72 -9.50 -8.65
CA LYS A 193 -10.85 -10.95 -8.79
C LYS A 193 -10.44 -11.61 -7.49
N PHE A 194 -11.27 -12.53 -7.03
CA PHE A 194 -11.00 -13.37 -5.89
C PHE A 194 -10.56 -14.76 -6.35
N ILE A 195 -9.65 -15.36 -5.57
CA ILE A 195 -9.24 -16.74 -5.70
C ILE A 195 -9.95 -17.51 -4.60
N ASN A 196 -10.52 -18.66 -4.95
CA ASN A 196 -11.04 -19.58 -3.93
C ASN A 196 -9.88 -20.44 -3.43
N PHE A 197 -9.34 -20.11 -2.25
CA PHE A 197 -8.24 -20.85 -1.62
C PHE A 197 -8.66 -22.18 -0.96
N ASP A 198 -9.96 -22.44 -0.82
CA ASP A 198 -10.46 -23.77 -0.41
C ASP A 198 -10.30 -24.81 -1.54
N ASP A 199 -9.93 -24.34 -2.71
CA ASP A 199 -9.66 -25.21 -3.85
C ASP A 199 -8.23 -25.77 -3.74
N SER A 200 -8.09 -27.09 -3.84
CA SER A 200 -6.80 -27.81 -3.87
C SER A 200 -5.82 -27.32 -4.95
N ASN A 201 -6.25 -26.40 -5.80
CA ASN A 201 -5.54 -25.84 -6.93
C ASN A 201 -4.91 -24.46 -6.69
N ALA A 202 -4.93 -23.91 -5.44
CA ALA A 202 -4.32 -22.59 -5.17
C ALA A 202 -2.85 -22.55 -5.58
N LYS A 203 -2.06 -23.60 -5.27
CA LYS A 203 -0.67 -23.71 -5.69
C LYS A 203 -0.54 -23.67 -7.21
N GLU A 204 -1.33 -24.46 -7.91
CA GLU A 204 -1.34 -24.51 -9.38
C GLU A 204 -1.73 -23.16 -9.99
N TYR A 205 -2.67 -22.45 -9.37
CA TYR A 205 -3.03 -21.09 -9.78
C TYR A 205 -1.84 -20.13 -9.68
N PHE A 206 -1.13 -20.14 -8.58
CA PHE A 206 0.02 -19.27 -8.36
C PHE A 206 1.19 -19.63 -9.29
N GLU A 207 1.43 -20.91 -9.55
CA GLU A 207 2.46 -21.37 -10.49
C GLU A 207 2.13 -20.96 -11.94
N LYS A 208 0.88 -21.03 -12.35
CA LYS A 208 0.44 -20.66 -13.70
C LYS A 208 0.42 -19.13 -13.97
N ASN A 209 0.27 -18.32 -12.94
CA ASN A 209 0.05 -16.87 -13.09
C ASN A 209 1.31 -16.00 -12.82
N ASN A 210 2.50 -16.59 -12.80
CA ASN A 210 3.78 -15.86 -12.63
C ASN A 210 3.73 -14.87 -11.49
N VAL A 211 3.46 -15.35 -10.29
CA VAL A 211 3.35 -14.51 -9.09
C VAL A 211 4.65 -13.76 -8.83
N ASN A 212 4.52 -12.49 -8.50
CA ASN A 212 5.63 -11.57 -8.25
C ASN A 212 6.59 -12.09 -7.16
N ALA A 213 7.91 -12.08 -7.42
CA ALA A 213 8.90 -12.57 -6.47
C ALA A 213 8.87 -11.84 -5.11
N LEU A 214 8.52 -10.54 -5.09
CA LEU A 214 8.36 -9.77 -3.85
C LEU A 214 7.18 -10.29 -3.01
N TYR A 215 6.04 -10.65 -3.64
CA TYR A 215 4.93 -11.31 -2.96
C TYR A 215 5.36 -12.66 -2.38
N LYS A 216 6.04 -13.50 -3.17
CA LYS A 216 6.56 -14.79 -2.73
C LYS A 216 7.47 -14.66 -1.52
N GLN A 217 8.34 -13.64 -1.49
CA GLN A 217 9.23 -13.38 -0.37
C GLN A 217 8.46 -13.00 0.91
N ILE A 218 7.49 -12.10 0.81
CA ILE A 218 6.65 -11.70 1.94
C ILE A 218 5.86 -12.90 2.47
N TYR A 219 5.24 -13.66 1.57
CA TYR A 219 4.51 -14.87 1.90
C TYR A 219 5.40 -15.87 2.65
N ASN A 220 6.57 -16.19 2.09
CA ASN A 220 7.46 -17.17 2.69
C ASN A 220 7.95 -16.77 4.09
N LYS A 221 8.26 -15.48 4.30
CA LYS A 221 8.88 -15.01 5.56
C LYS A 221 7.87 -14.61 6.63
N TYR A 222 6.69 -14.12 6.26
CA TYR A 222 5.80 -13.43 7.18
C TYR A 222 4.40 -13.99 7.27
N PHE A 223 3.96 -14.85 6.36
CA PHE A 223 2.57 -15.30 6.27
C PHE A 223 2.08 -15.94 7.57
N ASP A 224 2.83 -16.92 8.13
CA ASP A 224 2.44 -17.57 9.37
C ASP A 224 2.30 -16.57 10.53
N LYS A 225 3.22 -15.59 10.62
CA LYS A 225 3.17 -14.54 11.64
C LYS A 225 1.96 -13.62 11.47
N ILE A 226 1.55 -13.36 10.23
CA ILE A 226 0.34 -12.58 9.92
C ILE A 226 -0.89 -13.34 10.36
N LEU A 227 -0.98 -14.63 10.04
CA LEU A 227 -2.10 -15.47 10.43
C LEU A 227 -2.26 -15.53 11.96
N GLU A 228 -1.14 -15.75 12.67
CA GLU A 228 -1.12 -15.80 14.13
C GLU A 228 -1.51 -14.45 14.75
N LYS A 229 -0.92 -13.34 14.26
CA LYS A 229 -1.15 -11.99 14.80
C LYS A 229 -2.60 -11.55 14.70
N TYR A 230 -3.28 -11.91 13.61
CA TYR A 230 -4.65 -11.46 13.33
C TYR A 230 -5.71 -12.53 13.49
N ASP A 231 -5.37 -13.67 14.08
CA ASP A 231 -6.27 -14.85 14.27
C ASP A 231 -7.01 -15.22 12.97
N ILE A 232 -6.29 -15.16 11.84
CA ILE A 232 -6.87 -15.49 10.55
C ILE A 232 -6.91 -17.00 10.39
N LYS A 233 -8.11 -17.56 10.20
CA LYS A 233 -8.34 -18.99 10.03
C LYS A 233 -7.91 -19.47 8.64
N SER A 234 -6.64 -19.50 8.42
CA SER A 234 -5.98 -20.04 7.23
C SER A 234 -4.71 -20.74 7.66
N LYS A 235 -4.08 -21.44 6.75
CA LYS A 235 -2.77 -22.05 6.98
C LYS A 235 -1.87 -21.81 5.79
N LYS A 236 -0.57 -21.79 6.03
CA LYS A 236 0.41 -21.79 4.96
C LYS A 236 0.45 -23.19 4.36
N GLU A 237 -0.01 -23.34 3.14
CA GLU A 237 -0.13 -24.65 2.49
C GLU A 237 1.15 -25.08 1.77
N PHE A 238 1.98 -24.11 1.38
CA PHE A 238 3.21 -24.36 0.64
C PHE A 238 4.21 -23.23 0.84
N GLN A 239 5.43 -23.44 0.38
CA GLN A 239 6.46 -22.42 0.29
C GLN A 239 6.77 -22.18 -1.19
N PHE A 240 6.82 -20.93 -1.61
CA PHE A 240 7.17 -20.57 -2.97
C PHE A 240 8.66 -20.78 -3.21
N GLU A 241 9.00 -21.40 -4.33
CA GLU A 241 10.33 -21.26 -4.91
C GLU A 241 10.42 -19.89 -5.61
N ILE A 242 11.55 -19.20 -5.42
CA ILE A 242 11.81 -17.90 -6.05
C ILE A 242 12.98 -18.08 -6.99
N LEU A 243 12.70 -18.10 -8.29
CA LEU A 243 13.68 -18.26 -9.35
C LEU A 243 14.42 -16.95 -9.62
N ASP A 244 15.66 -17.02 -10.08
CA ASP A 244 16.44 -15.82 -10.41
C ASP A 244 15.81 -15.04 -11.56
N GLU A 245 15.25 -15.71 -12.55
CA GLU A 245 14.49 -15.09 -13.64
C GLU A 245 13.30 -14.25 -13.14
N GLU A 246 12.59 -14.70 -12.10
CA GLU A 246 11.48 -13.95 -11.50
C GLU A 246 11.96 -12.66 -10.81
N LYS A 247 13.16 -12.69 -10.21
CA LYS A 247 13.79 -11.51 -9.63
C LYS A 247 14.21 -10.52 -10.72
N GLU A 248 14.66 -11.01 -11.88
CA GLU A 248 15.00 -10.17 -13.02
C GLU A 248 13.79 -9.45 -13.62
N ASN A 249 12.62 -10.07 -13.57
CA ASN A 249 11.36 -9.52 -14.07
C ASN A 249 10.72 -8.48 -13.14
N LEU A 250 11.23 -8.28 -11.92
CA LEU A 250 10.77 -7.24 -11.02
C LEU A 250 11.06 -5.85 -11.62
N SER A 251 10.14 -4.91 -11.44
CA SER A 251 10.42 -3.49 -11.69
C SER A 251 11.53 -2.99 -10.76
N ILE A 252 12.12 -1.85 -11.09
CA ILE A 252 13.17 -1.24 -10.25
C ILE A 252 12.68 -1.05 -8.80
N SER A 253 11.45 -0.56 -8.62
CA SER A 253 10.83 -0.37 -7.31
C SER A 253 10.68 -1.69 -6.55
N GLU A 254 10.17 -2.72 -7.22
CA GLU A 254 9.99 -4.04 -6.62
C GLU A 254 11.33 -4.70 -6.26
N LYS A 255 12.37 -4.56 -7.10
CA LYS A 255 13.73 -5.06 -6.78
C LYS A 255 14.28 -4.41 -5.51
N LEU A 256 14.19 -3.08 -5.44
CA LEU A 256 14.65 -2.34 -4.26
C LEU A 256 13.92 -2.75 -2.98
N LEU A 257 12.61 -3.02 -3.06
CA LEU A 257 11.86 -3.52 -1.92
C LEU A 257 12.25 -4.96 -1.59
N PHE A 258 12.38 -5.83 -2.59
CA PHE A 258 12.77 -7.24 -2.42
C PHE A 258 14.12 -7.40 -1.71
N GLU A 259 15.11 -6.60 -2.07
CA GLU A 259 16.44 -6.62 -1.48
C GLU A 259 16.49 -6.13 -0.03
N ASN A 260 15.44 -5.42 0.42
CA ASN A 260 15.41 -4.74 1.73
C ASN A 260 14.31 -5.26 2.69
N ILE A 261 13.71 -6.41 2.42
CA ILE A 261 12.76 -7.11 3.32
C ILE A 261 13.47 -8.20 4.17
#